data_1ea2ced1d83bd94fccebf564e34c6821
#
_entry.id   1ea2ced1d83bd94fccebf564e34c6821
#
_cell.length_a   1.000
_cell.length_b   1.000
_cell.length_c   1.000
_cell.angle_alpha   90.00
_cell.angle_beta   90.00
_cell.angle_gamma   90.00
#
_symmetry.space_group_name_H-M   'P 1'
#
loop_
_entity.id
_entity.type
_entity.pdbx_description
1 polymer ?
#
loop_
_entity_poly.entity_id
_entity_poly.type
_entity_poly.pdbx_seq_one_letter_code
_entity_poly.pdbx_strand_id
1 'polypeptide(L)'
;MCNDLYIEEQRKRVEKLYNKEKHSNFTNKKGLADWYANELKKNNCKCYYCETSIHDIVTLIRSNKLKTRAVRGNGVRGPVLEIDKNDNVYSQKTCVLSCYYCNNDKSYTLDKEEYKEYFGDNRKKYFKKLLESIKV
;
A
#
# COMPACT_ATOMS: atom_id res chain seq x y z
N MET A 1 -2.48 -14.08 -1.82
CA MET A 1 -3.86 -14.06 -2.32
C MET A 1 -4.73 -13.12 -1.49
N CYS A 2 -5.57 -12.36 -2.15
CA CYS A 2 -6.47 -11.43 -1.47
C CYS A 2 -7.73 -12.17 -0.99
N ASN A 3 -7.58 -12.94 0.07
CA ASN A 3 -8.66 -13.70 0.65
C ASN A 3 -9.02 -13.17 2.03
N ASP A 4 -10.08 -13.71 2.62
CA ASP A 4 -10.58 -13.24 3.92
C ASP A 4 -9.55 -13.41 5.03
N LEU A 5 -8.76 -14.46 5.00
CA LEU A 5 -7.70 -14.69 5.99
C LEU A 5 -6.65 -13.59 5.92
N TYR A 6 -6.17 -13.28 4.72
CA TYR A 6 -5.18 -12.22 4.53
C TYR A 6 -5.73 -10.87 4.99
N ILE A 7 -6.95 -10.54 4.58
CA ILE A 7 -7.60 -9.28 4.95
C ILE A 7 -7.73 -9.16 6.47
N GLU A 8 -8.13 -10.24 7.14
CA GLU A 8 -8.27 -10.22 8.60
C GLU A 8 -6.92 -10.05 9.31
N GLU A 9 -5.89 -10.72 8.81
CA GLU A 9 -4.53 -10.55 9.35
C GLU A 9 -4.06 -9.12 9.22
N GLN A 10 -4.31 -8.49 8.07
CA GLN A 10 -3.94 -7.11 7.84
C GLN A 10 -4.77 -6.15 8.71
N ARG A 11 -6.04 -6.44 8.91
CA ARG A 11 -6.89 -5.66 9.79
C ARG A 11 -6.32 -5.62 11.20
N LYS A 12 -5.93 -6.77 11.72
CA LYS A 12 -5.33 -6.88 13.07
C LYS A 12 -4.00 -6.14 13.16
N ARG A 13 -3.18 -6.23 12.11
CA ARG A 13 -1.91 -5.52 12.06
C ARG A 13 -2.12 -4.01 12.14
N VAL A 14 -3.05 -3.49 11.34
CA VAL A 14 -3.32 -2.05 11.28
C VAL A 14 -3.94 -1.55 12.59
N GLU A 15 -4.76 -2.36 13.24
CA GLU A 15 -5.32 -2.00 14.55
C GLU A 15 -4.20 -1.70 15.55
N LYS A 16 -3.13 -2.50 15.53
CA LYS A 16 -1.97 -2.30 16.42
C LYS A 16 -1.14 -1.08 16.05
N LEU A 17 -1.22 -0.62 14.80
CA LEU A 17 -0.48 0.56 14.34
C LEU A 17 -1.18 1.87 14.68
N TYR A 18 -2.41 1.82 15.16
CA TYR A 18 -3.18 3.02 15.44
C TYR A 18 -2.44 3.96 16.38
N ASN A 19 -2.34 5.21 15.99
CA ASN A 19 -1.77 6.28 16.79
C ASN A 19 -2.84 7.37 16.92
N LYS A 20 -3.23 7.67 18.15
CA LYS A 20 -4.32 8.60 18.45
C LYS A 20 -4.11 9.98 17.83
N GLU A 21 -2.89 10.48 17.83
CA GLU A 21 -2.61 11.81 17.26
C GLU A 21 -2.59 11.78 15.74
N LYS A 22 -1.88 10.82 15.18
CA LYS A 22 -1.72 10.67 13.73
C LYS A 22 -3.03 10.31 13.04
N HIS A 23 -3.82 9.43 13.65
CA HIS A 23 -5.04 8.89 13.06
C HIS A 23 -6.32 9.47 13.70
N SER A 24 -6.25 10.72 14.18
CA SER A 24 -7.37 11.35 14.90
C SER A 24 -8.65 11.47 14.08
N ASN A 25 -8.54 11.47 12.75
CA ASN A 25 -9.70 11.55 11.86
C ASN A 25 -10.38 10.20 11.62
N PHE A 26 -9.81 9.13 12.19
CA PHE A 26 -10.47 7.82 12.28
C PHE A 26 -10.98 7.71 13.71
N THR A 27 -12.21 7.34 13.91
CA THR A 27 -12.87 7.37 15.22
C THR A 27 -12.04 6.73 16.33
N ASN A 28 -11.42 5.57 16.04
CA ASN A 28 -10.58 4.83 16.96
C ASN A 28 -9.79 3.79 16.19
N LYS A 29 -9.03 2.94 16.90
CA LYS A 29 -8.22 1.90 16.27
C LYS A 29 -9.04 0.92 15.44
N LYS A 30 -10.25 0.59 15.89
CA LYS A 30 -11.13 -0.29 15.13
C LYS A 30 -11.62 0.39 13.85
N GLY A 31 -11.93 1.68 13.92
CA GLY A 31 -12.35 2.45 12.75
C GLY A 31 -11.27 2.49 11.67
N LEU A 32 -10.03 2.70 12.07
CA LEU A 32 -8.90 2.66 11.14
C LEU A 32 -8.73 1.27 10.54
N ALA A 33 -8.75 0.23 11.36
CA ALA A 33 -8.56 -1.14 10.92
C ALA A 33 -9.67 -1.61 9.99
N ASP A 34 -10.91 -1.28 10.30
CA ASP A 34 -12.06 -1.64 9.46
C ASP A 34 -11.99 -0.92 8.11
N TRP A 35 -11.63 0.36 8.10
CA TRP A 35 -11.44 1.11 6.87
C TRP A 35 -10.37 0.47 5.99
N TYR A 36 -9.24 0.10 6.59
CA TYR A 36 -8.13 -0.52 5.87
C TYR A 36 -8.58 -1.84 5.23
N ALA A 37 -9.26 -2.69 6.01
CA ALA A 37 -9.75 -3.97 5.52
C ALA A 37 -10.75 -3.79 4.38
N ASN A 38 -11.66 -2.82 4.49
CA ASN A 38 -12.63 -2.52 3.45
C ASN A 38 -11.95 -2.03 2.16
N GLU A 39 -10.92 -1.21 2.29
CA GLU A 39 -10.14 -0.75 1.13
C GLU A 39 -9.40 -1.90 0.45
N LEU A 40 -8.82 -2.82 1.22
CA LEU A 40 -8.20 -4.01 0.64
C LEU A 40 -9.20 -4.82 -0.17
N LYS A 41 -10.38 -5.05 0.39
CA LYS A 41 -11.43 -5.81 -0.27
C LYS A 41 -11.93 -5.10 -1.53
N LYS A 42 -12.19 -3.81 -1.42
CA LYS A 42 -12.69 -2.98 -2.51
C LYS A 42 -11.74 -2.96 -3.71
N ASN A 43 -10.45 -2.91 -3.47
CA ASN A 43 -9.43 -2.79 -4.51
C ASN A 43 -8.72 -4.12 -4.79
N ASN A 44 -9.22 -5.21 -4.25
CA ASN A 44 -8.69 -6.56 -4.46
C ASN A 44 -7.19 -6.64 -4.13
N CYS A 45 -6.79 -6.00 -3.03
CA CYS A 45 -5.41 -5.96 -2.53
C CYS A 45 -4.41 -5.37 -3.53
N LYS A 46 -4.87 -4.44 -4.36
CA LYS A 46 -4.03 -3.77 -5.36
C LYS A 46 -3.67 -2.36 -4.91
N CYS A 47 -2.49 -1.91 -5.34
CA CYS A 47 -2.10 -0.52 -5.15
C CYS A 47 -3.07 0.41 -5.88
N TYR A 48 -3.50 1.48 -5.19
CA TYR A 48 -4.39 2.47 -5.80
C TYR A 48 -3.80 3.08 -7.08
N TYR A 49 -2.49 3.31 -7.11
CA TYR A 49 -1.84 4.02 -8.21
C TYR A 49 -1.47 3.11 -9.37
N CYS A 50 -0.69 2.07 -9.12
CA CYS A 50 -0.17 1.22 -10.19
C CYS A 50 -1.00 -0.03 -10.43
N GLU A 51 -1.99 -0.27 -9.60
CA GLU A 51 -2.91 -1.40 -9.71
C GLU A 51 -2.24 -2.79 -9.67
N THR A 52 -0.99 -2.83 -9.23
CA THR A 52 -0.29 -4.09 -9.03
C THR A 52 -0.72 -4.68 -7.69
N SER A 53 -1.01 -5.98 -7.66
CA SER A 53 -1.42 -6.63 -6.42
C SER A 53 -0.25 -6.68 -5.44
N ILE A 54 -0.56 -6.62 -4.14
CA ILE A 54 0.49 -6.71 -3.12
C ILE A 54 1.22 -8.07 -3.19
N HIS A 55 0.53 -9.11 -3.61
CA HIS A 55 1.16 -10.43 -3.73
C HIS A 55 2.19 -10.46 -4.85
N ASP A 56 1.93 -9.78 -5.94
CA ASP A 56 2.90 -9.64 -7.03
C ASP A 56 4.09 -8.79 -6.58
N ILE A 57 3.84 -7.73 -5.81
CA ILE A 57 4.92 -6.90 -5.27
C ILE A 57 5.80 -7.72 -4.34
N VAL A 58 5.20 -8.53 -3.47
CA VAL A 58 5.95 -9.42 -2.57
C VAL A 58 6.80 -10.41 -3.38
N THR A 59 6.23 -10.95 -4.46
CA THR A 59 6.97 -11.84 -5.36
C THR A 59 8.19 -11.13 -5.96
N LEU A 60 8.03 -9.90 -6.40
CA LEU A 60 9.14 -9.12 -6.95
C LEU A 60 10.22 -8.84 -5.91
N ILE A 61 9.82 -8.56 -4.67
CA ILE A 61 10.77 -8.35 -3.58
C ILE A 61 11.54 -9.64 -3.29
N ARG A 62 10.83 -10.76 -3.14
CA ARG A 62 11.45 -12.05 -2.82
C ARG A 62 12.35 -12.56 -3.93
N SER A 63 12.07 -12.16 -5.18
CA SER A 63 12.88 -12.53 -6.34
C SER A 63 14.02 -11.54 -6.61
N ASN A 64 14.26 -10.61 -5.70
CA ASN A 64 15.28 -9.57 -5.81
C ASN A 64 15.14 -8.68 -7.06
N LYS A 65 13.92 -8.57 -7.59
CA LYS A 65 13.62 -7.67 -8.71
C LYS A 65 13.33 -6.25 -8.23
N LEU A 66 12.94 -6.11 -6.96
CA LEU A 66 12.73 -4.81 -6.33
C LEU A 66 13.56 -4.74 -5.05
N LYS A 67 14.22 -3.61 -4.87
CA LYS A 67 14.96 -3.32 -3.65
C LYS A 67 14.01 -2.78 -2.59
N THR A 68 14.30 -3.08 -1.34
CA THR A 68 13.52 -2.59 -0.22
C THR A 68 14.43 -1.85 0.76
N ARG A 69 13.82 -1.09 1.65
CA ARG A 69 14.51 -0.37 2.69
C ARG A 69 14.26 -1.06 4.03
N ALA A 70 15.34 -1.35 4.76
CA ALA A 70 15.22 -1.89 6.11
C ALA A 70 14.54 -0.87 7.02
N VAL A 71 13.72 -1.35 7.94
CA VAL A 71 13.11 -0.51 8.96
C VAL A 71 13.74 -0.80 10.30
N ARG A 72 13.58 0.13 11.23
CA ARG A 72 14.07 -0.04 12.59
C ARG A 72 13.41 -1.28 13.21
N GLY A 73 14.21 -2.16 13.79
CA GLY A 73 13.76 -3.45 14.29
C GLY A 73 13.95 -4.50 13.22
N ASN A 74 12.98 -5.40 13.05
CA ASN A 74 13.03 -6.47 12.07
C ASN A 74 12.11 -6.17 10.89
N GLY A 75 12.59 -6.40 9.69
CA GLY A 75 11.78 -6.31 8.49
C GLY A 75 12.24 -5.25 7.50
N VAL A 76 11.46 -5.11 6.45
CA VAL A 76 11.71 -4.18 5.35
C VAL A 76 10.41 -3.50 4.96
N ARG A 77 10.52 -2.35 4.30
CA ARG A 77 9.37 -1.69 3.68
C ARG A 77 9.00 -2.41 2.40
N GLY A 78 7.71 -2.49 2.12
CA GLY A 78 7.25 -3.00 0.83
C GLY A 78 6.27 -4.16 0.83
N PRO A 79 6.36 -5.13 1.77
CA PRO A 79 5.50 -6.32 1.72
C PRO A 79 4.02 -6.12 2.04
N VAL A 80 3.60 -4.91 2.40
CA VAL A 80 2.19 -4.59 2.68
C VAL A 80 1.81 -3.30 1.98
N LEU A 81 0.51 -3.11 1.72
CA LEU A 81 0.02 -1.83 1.23
C LEU A 81 0.03 -0.81 2.35
N GLU A 82 0.53 0.36 2.06
CA GLU A 82 0.67 1.45 3.02
C GLU A 82 -0.49 2.44 2.89
N ILE A 83 -0.79 3.10 3.99
CA ILE A 83 -1.80 4.16 4.00
C ILE A 83 -1.14 5.43 3.48
N ASP A 84 -1.52 5.84 2.29
CA ASP A 84 -1.00 7.06 1.68
C ASP A 84 -1.99 8.20 1.95
N LYS A 85 -1.52 9.19 2.67
CA LYS A 85 -2.32 10.38 2.97
C LYS A 85 -2.14 11.42 1.86
N ASN A 86 -3.19 12.18 1.62
CA ASN A 86 -3.13 13.33 0.73
C ASN A 86 -3.26 14.59 1.57
N ASP A 87 -2.55 15.65 1.17
CA ASP A 87 -2.55 16.94 1.89
C ASP A 87 -2.17 16.82 3.37
N ASN A 88 -1.33 15.85 3.71
CA ASN A 88 -0.89 15.58 5.09
C ASN A 88 -2.02 15.24 6.04
N VAL A 89 -3.16 14.77 5.53
CA VAL A 89 -4.32 14.42 6.36
C VAL A 89 -4.58 12.92 6.26
N TYR A 90 -4.67 12.26 7.43
CA TYR A 90 -5.10 10.88 7.52
C TYR A 90 -6.60 10.84 7.77
N SER A 91 -7.39 10.48 6.77
CA SER A 91 -8.84 10.32 6.93
C SER A 91 -9.37 9.34 5.89
N GLN A 92 -10.60 8.87 6.11
CA GLN A 92 -11.26 7.97 5.17
C GLN A 92 -11.45 8.60 3.78
N LYS A 93 -11.56 9.93 3.73
CA LYS A 93 -11.81 10.65 2.48
C LYS A 93 -10.53 10.93 1.69
N THR A 94 -9.40 11.08 2.38
CA THR A 94 -8.16 11.53 1.73
C THR A 94 -7.17 10.40 1.51
N CYS A 95 -7.23 9.34 2.30
CA CYS A 95 -6.27 8.26 2.23
C CYS A 95 -6.65 7.19 1.20
N VAL A 96 -5.61 6.60 0.62
CA VAL A 96 -5.74 5.44 -0.24
C VAL A 96 -4.68 4.43 0.18
N LEU A 97 -4.83 3.17 -0.23
CA LEU A 97 -3.81 2.16 0.01
C LEU A 97 -2.91 2.06 -1.20
N SER A 98 -1.62 2.22 -1.00
CA SER A 98 -0.65 2.19 -2.09
C SER A 98 0.53 1.30 -1.73
N CYS A 99 1.24 0.81 -2.75
CA CYS A 99 2.48 0.10 -2.51
C CYS A 99 3.55 1.09 -2.04
N TYR A 100 4.55 0.55 -1.36
CA TYR A 100 5.67 1.32 -0.87
C TYR A 100 6.31 2.16 -1.98
N TYR A 101 6.46 1.59 -3.17
CA TYR A 101 7.18 2.25 -4.27
C TYR A 101 6.43 3.47 -4.79
N CYS A 102 5.12 3.35 -4.99
CA CYS A 102 4.30 4.50 -5.40
C CYS A 102 4.21 5.54 -4.30
N ASN A 103 4.03 5.10 -3.05
CA ASN A 103 3.95 6.01 -1.92
C ASN A 103 5.24 6.80 -1.73
N ASN A 104 6.37 6.12 -1.81
CA ASN A 104 7.68 6.76 -1.69
C ASN A 104 7.95 7.74 -2.83
N ASP A 105 7.58 7.35 -4.05
CA ASP A 105 7.78 8.15 -5.25
C ASP A 105 6.93 9.43 -5.23
N LYS A 106 5.66 9.27 -4.90
CA LYS A 106 4.73 10.40 -4.79
C LYS A 106 5.10 11.30 -3.61
N SER A 107 5.39 10.71 -2.46
CA SER A 107 5.70 11.43 -1.23
C SER A 107 4.60 12.46 -0.91
N TYR A 108 4.98 13.61 -0.36
CA TYR A 108 4.07 14.72 -0.10
C TYR A 108 4.06 15.77 -1.23
N THR A 109 4.85 15.53 -2.26
CA THR A 109 5.09 16.53 -3.30
C THR A 109 4.11 16.48 -4.46
N LEU A 110 3.40 15.36 -4.61
CA LEU A 110 2.47 15.17 -5.73
C LEU A 110 1.08 14.86 -5.21
N ASP A 111 0.08 15.42 -5.88
CA ASP A 111 -1.31 15.10 -5.61
C ASP A 111 -1.62 13.65 -6.04
N LYS A 112 -2.50 12.97 -5.28
CA LYS A 112 -2.81 11.56 -5.54
C LYS A 112 -3.42 11.33 -6.91
N GLU A 113 -4.33 12.19 -7.35
CA GLU A 113 -4.98 12.02 -8.65
C GLU A 113 -4.00 12.25 -9.79
N GLU A 114 -3.15 13.26 -9.66
CA GLU A 114 -2.11 13.55 -10.65
C GLU A 114 -1.07 12.43 -10.70
N TYR A 115 -0.65 11.93 -9.55
CA TYR A 115 0.31 10.83 -9.53
C TYR A 115 -0.27 9.60 -10.22
N LYS A 116 -1.51 9.24 -9.94
CA LYS A 116 -2.17 8.11 -10.58
C LYS A 116 -2.23 8.29 -12.09
N GLU A 117 -2.63 9.47 -12.54
CA GLU A 117 -2.80 9.78 -13.96
C GLU A 117 -1.48 9.75 -14.72
N TYR A 118 -0.45 10.39 -14.19
CA TYR A 118 0.80 10.60 -14.95
C TYR A 118 1.90 9.59 -14.66
N PHE A 119 1.87 8.93 -13.51
CA PHE A 119 2.96 8.03 -13.11
C PHE A 119 2.53 6.61 -12.77
N GLY A 120 1.28 6.43 -12.32
CA GLY A 120 0.81 5.11 -11.90
C GLY A 120 0.85 4.07 -13.01
N ASP A 121 0.43 4.44 -14.20
CA ASP A 121 0.40 3.53 -15.34
C ASP A 121 1.82 3.11 -15.76
N ASN A 122 2.77 4.01 -15.71
CA ASN A 122 4.16 3.70 -16.03
C ASN A 122 4.75 2.71 -15.02
N ARG A 123 4.45 2.88 -13.75
CA ARG A 123 4.88 1.95 -12.70
C ARG A 123 4.26 0.56 -12.91
N LYS A 124 3.01 0.52 -13.28
CA LYS A 124 2.29 -0.72 -13.60
C LYS A 124 2.98 -1.48 -14.73
N LYS A 125 3.32 -0.79 -15.80
CA LYS A 125 4.02 -1.38 -16.94
C LYS A 125 5.38 -1.93 -16.55
N TYR A 126 6.11 -1.19 -15.73
CA TYR A 126 7.42 -1.61 -15.26
C TYR A 126 7.33 -2.87 -14.39
N PHE A 127 6.39 -2.90 -13.45
CA PHE A 127 6.21 -4.07 -12.60
C PHE A 127 5.77 -5.29 -13.40
N LYS A 128 4.91 -5.11 -14.39
CA LYS A 128 4.50 -6.19 -15.27
C LYS A 128 5.70 -6.77 -16.02
N LYS A 129 6.58 -5.93 -16.52
CA LYS A 129 7.81 -6.36 -17.19
C LYS A 129 8.67 -7.17 -16.24
N LEU A 130 8.84 -6.72 -15.00
CA LEU A 130 9.63 -7.44 -14.01
C LEU A 130 9.03 -8.81 -13.70
N LEU A 131 7.70 -8.88 -13.55
CA LEU A 131 7.01 -10.15 -13.31
C LEU A 131 7.20 -11.13 -14.46
N GLU A 132 7.14 -10.66 -15.69
CA GLU A 132 7.37 -11.51 -16.85
C GLU A 132 8.78 -12.08 -16.86
N SER A 133 9.75 -11.36 -16.33
CA SER A 133 11.14 -11.83 -16.26
C SER A 133 11.35 -13.00 -15.28
N ILE A 134 10.39 -13.23 -14.39
CA ILE A 134 10.47 -14.32 -13.40
C ILE A 134 9.92 -15.63 -13.97
N LYS A 135 9.09 -15.55 -15.00
CA LYS A 135 8.36 -16.70 -15.55
C LYS A 135 9.15 -17.52 -16.57
N VAL A 136 10.43 -17.62 -16.38
CA VAL A 136 11.26 -18.39 -17.31
C VAL A 136 11.40 -19.85 -16.88
#